data_3b31a74346068b6756b1a90813b53106
#
_entry.id   3b31a74346068b6756b1a90813b53106
#
_cell.length_a   1.000
_cell.length_b   1.000
_cell.length_c   1.000
_cell.angle_alpha   90.00
_cell.angle_beta   90.00
_cell.angle_gamma   90.00
#
_symmetry.space_group_name_H-M   'P 1'
#
loop_
_entity.id
_entity.type
_entity.pdbx_description
1 polymer ?
#
loop_
_entity_poly.entity_id
_entity_poly.type
_entity_poly.pdbx_seq_one_letter_code
_entity_poly.pdbx_strand_id
1 'polypeptide(L)'
;VIITKRTLFLFAALILLVALALAAPGLYDKALRTLHGVKAGVTLEGQLVEGLLKQELYDVVASLAESSYVEASNASCNWQTGEITPEVVGQVVDVQGTVDALLAAPAETSVELVTVLVLPSITSAHFEPIYRGPTSEPRVALMVNVDWGDEYIPGMLDVFRHYGVSATWFPTGRWIQTSRDLARTISLEGHEIGNHGGWHGEASKMSRSETARLIQEGEDLILEATGQRPTVFAPPSGDFNQQTVSVAAELGYKTVLWTVDTVDWQRPAPTVIIDRVIGKVKNGALVLMHPTKPTLEALPVILDHLANMGYQCVTVTELLAD
;
A
#
# COMPACT_ATOMS: atom_id res chain seq x y z
N VAL A 1 -73.20 26.35 44.58
CA VAL A 1 -72.71 26.49 43.19
C VAL A 1 -73.28 25.37 42.39
N ILE A 2 -74.22 25.71 41.48
CA ILE A 2 -74.85 24.72 40.60
C ILE A 2 -73.87 24.49 39.44
N ILE A 3 -73.17 23.37 39.46
CA ILE A 3 -72.33 22.97 38.34
C ILE A 3 -73.21 22.46 37.20
N THR A 4 -73.25 23.20 36.10
CA THR A 4 -74.07 22.80 34.94
C THR A 4 -73.44 21.62 34.19
N LYS A 5 -74.25 20.78 33.50
CA LYS A 5 -73.74 19.67 32.67
C LYS A 5 -72.67 20.15 31.65
N ARG A 6 -72.77 21.38 31.18
CA ARG A 6 -71.85 22.03 30.25
C ARG A 6 -70.48 22.29 30.89
N THR A 7 -70.46 22.75 32.15
CA THR A 7 -69.22 22.97 32.91
C THR A 7 -68.48 21.65 33.21
N LEU A 8 -69.24 20.60 33.54
CA LEU A 8 -68.69 19.27 33.77
C LEU A 8 -68.07 18.67 32.49
N PHE A 9 -68.76 18.87 31.33
CA PHE A 9 -68.23 18.44 30.03
C PHE A 9 -66.98 19.20 29.62
N LEU A 10 -66.92 20.51 29.81
CA LEU A 10 -65.73 21.32 29.53
C LEU A 10 -64.52 20.94 30.42
N PHE A 11 -64.82 20.60 31.69
CA PHE A 11 -63.78 20.13 32.60
C PHE A 11 -63.25 18.77 32.22
N ALA A 12 -64.12 17.85 31.83
CA ALA A 12 -63.73 16.52 31.33
C ALA A 12 -62.98 16.62 30.02
N ALA A 13 -63.41 17.50 29.08
CA ALA A 13 -62.69 17.72 27.83
C ALA A 13 -61.29 18.35 28.06
N LEU A 14 -61.16 19.25 29.04
CA LEU A 14 -59.87 19.86 29.40
C LEU A 14 -58.92 18.80 30.02
N ILE A 15 -59.44 17.96 30.92
CA ILE A 15 -58.67 16.85 31.51
C ILE A 15 -58.21 15.86 30.41
N LEU A 16 -59.08 15.54 29.48
CA LEU A 16 -58.74 14.65 28.34
C LEU A 16 -57.64 15.30 27.44
N LEU A 17 -57.75 16.60 27.14
CA LEU A 17 -56.77 17.32 26.36
C LEU A 17 -55.42 17.39 27.07
N VAL A 18 -55.39 17.62 28.38
CA VAL A 18 -54.19 17.61 29.18
C VAL A 18 -53.60 16.20 29.24
N ALA A 19 -54.41 15.18 29.44
CA ALA A 19 -53.96 13.78 29.40
C ALA A 19 -53.38 13.39 28.04
N LEU A 20 -54.00 13.82 26.93
CA LEU A 20 -53.52 13.62 25.57
C LEU A 20 -52.22 14.40 25.36
N ALA A 21 -52.13 15.65 25.82
CA ALA A 21 -50.93 16.46 25.69
C ALA A 21 -49.72 15.88 26.50
N LEU A 22 -49.99 15.26 27.67
CA LEU A 22 -48.98 14.59 28.49
C LEU A 22 -48.58 13.23 27.92
N ALA A 23 -49.49 12.52 27.25
CA ALA A 23 -49.26 11.20 26.63
C ALA A 23 -48.64 11.32 25.23
N ALA A 24 -48.88 12.43 24.51
CA ALA A 24 -48.45 12.63 23.12
C ALA A 24 -46.94 12.45 22.92
N PRO A 25 -46.04 13.02 23.78
CA PRO A 25 -44.59 12.84 23.60
C PRO A 25 -44.18 11.35 23.65
N GLY A 26 -44.69 10.59 24.60
CA GLY A 26 -44.37 9.15 24.75
C GLY A 26 -44.91 8.31 23.61
N LEU A 27 -46.13 8.62 23.12
CA LEU A 27 -46.72 7.93 21.95
C LEU A 27 -45.94 8.27 20.68
N TYR A 28 -45.52 9.53 20.53
CA TYR A 28 -44.70 9.96 19.41
C TYR A 28 -43.34 9.28 19.41
N ASP A 29 -42.63 9.27 20.53
CA ASP A 29 -41.35 8.58 20.67
C ASP A 29 -41.45 7.09 20.37
N LYS A 30 -42.47 6.41 20.92
CA LYS A 30 -42.72 4.99 20.63
C LYS A 30 -42.97 4.74 19.14
N ALA A 31 -43.78 5.58 18.48
CA ALA A 31 -44.02 5.47 17.05
C ALA A 31 -42.75 5.70 16.23
N LEU A 32 -41.96 6.70 16.60
CA LEU A 32 -40.69 7.01 15.96
C LEU A 32 -39.71 5.83 16.04
N ARG A 33 -39.56 5.22 17.23
CA ARG A 33 -38.70 4.03 17.44
C ARG A 33 -39.19 2.81 16.68
N THR A 34 -40.51 2.60 16.60
CA THR A 34 -41.08 1.50 15.82
C THR A 34 -40.86 1.64 14.32
N LEU A 35 -40.86 2.89 13.79
CA LEU A 35 -40.77 3.15 12.35
C LEU A 35 -39.31 3.34 11.89
N HIS A 36 -38.45 3.92 12.72
CA HIS A 36 -37.11 4.35 12.36
C HIS A 36 -35.99 3.83 13.26
N GLY A 37 -36.35 3.13 14.35
CA GLY A 37 -35.36 2.52 15.24
C GLY A 37 -34.91 1.13 14.75
N VAL A 38 -33.91 0.62 15.44
CA VAL A 38 -33.41 -0.75 15.25
C VAL A 38 -34.51 -1.76 15.52
N LYS A 39 -34.59 -2.79 14.70
CA LYS A 39 -35.62 -3.83 14.80
C LYS A 39 -35.47 -4.68 16.10
N ALA A 40 -36.56 -5.35 16.47
CA ALA A 40 -36.59 -6.15 17.68
C ALA A 40 -35.52 -7.25 17.68
N GLY A 41 -34.92 -7.48 18.87
CA GLY A 41 -33.95 -8.54 19.09
C GLY A 41 -32.59 -8.33 18.42
N VAL A 42 -32.35 -7.17 17.76
CA VAL A 42 -31.02 -6.87 17.18
C VAL A 42 -30.03 -6.53 18.28
N THR A 43 -28.84 -7.13 18.20
CA THR A 43 -27.73 -6.89 19.13
C THR A 43 -26.51 -6.34 18.39
N LEU A 44 -25.70 -5.53 19.07
CA LEU A 44 -24.36 -5.10 18.68
C LEU A 44 -23.36 -5.67 19.66
N GLU A 45 -22.38 -6.45 19.21
CA GLU A 45 -21.40 -7.12 20.09
C GLU A 45 -22.09 -7.87 21.27
N GLY A 46 -23.26 -8.47 21.02
CA GLY A 46 -24.06 -9.17 22.03
C GLY A 46 -24.89 -8.26 22.96
N GLN A 47 -24.81 -6.94 22.84
CA GLN A 47 -25.64 -5.99 23.59
C GLN A 47 -26.90 -5.63 22.81
N LEU A 48 -28.08 -5.71 23.48
CA LEU A 48 -29.34 -5.38 22.84
C LEU A 48 -29.42 -3.88 22.50
N VAL A 49 -29.70 -3.56 21.23
CA VAL A 49 -29.80 -2.18 20.73
C VAL A 49 -31.17 -1.90 20.09
N GLU A 50 -32.15 -2.78 20.35
CA GLU A 50 -33.53 -2.66 19.87
C GLU A 50 -34.14 -1.29 20.15
N GLY A 51 -34.80 -0.72 19.17
CA GLY A 51 -35.53 0.55 19.28
C GLY A 51 -34.65 1.80 19.34
N LEU A 52 -33.34 1.68 19.37
CA LEU A 52 -32.44 2.84 19.32
C LEU A 52 -32.58 3.57 17.99
N LEU A 53 -32.64 4.90 18.06
CA LEU A 53 -32.65 5.78 16.89
C LEU A 53 -31.24 6.04 16.38
N LYS A 54 -31.14 6.49 15.14
CA LYS A 54 -29.87 6.70 14.46
C LYS A 54 -28.84 7.49 15.30
N GLN A 55 -29.25 8.58 15.96
CA GLN A 55 -28.36 9.40 16.77
C GLN A 55 -27.86 8.64 18.03
N GLU A 56 -28.75 7.91 18.69
CA GLU A 56 -28.42 7.10 19.86
C GLU A 56 -27.44 5.98 19.50
N LEU A 57 -27.61 5.41 18.29
CA LEU A 57 -26.66 4.41 17.77
C LEU A 57 -25.27 5.00 17.55
N TYR A 58 -25.18 6.23 17.02
CA TYR A 58 -23.87 6.88 16.90
C TYR A 58 -23.15 7.00 18.22
N ASP A 59 -23.85 7.38 19.29
CA ASP A 59 -23.25 7.52 20.62
C ASP A 59 -22.78 6.15 21.17
N VAL A 60 -23.59 5.11 20.99
CA VAL A 60 -23.24 3.74 21.42
C VAL A 60 -22.06 3.20 20.63
N VAL A 61 -22.11 3.29 19.29
CA VAL A 61 -21.06 2.78 18.40
C VAL A 61 -19.76 3.56 18.60
N ALA A 62 -19.82 4.89 18.78
CA ALA A 62 -18.64 5.71 19.05
C ALA A 62 -17.95 5.31 20.38
N SER A 63 -18.74 5.04 21.42
CA SER A 63 -18.19 4.57 22.69
C SER A 63 -17.50 3.20 22.58
N LEU A 64 -18.06 2.29 21.79
CA LEU A 64 -17.44 0.98 21.51
C LEU A 64 -16.21 1.13 20.61
N ALA A 65 -16.23 2.08 19.69
CA ALA A 65 -15.11 2.36 18.76
C ALA A 65 -13.86 2.77 19.53
N GLU A 66 -13.98 3.59 20.58
CA GLU A 66 -12.84 3.97 21.43
C GLU A 66 -12.15 2.76 22.08
N SER A 67 -12.93 1.78 22.52
CA SER A 67 -12.40 0.57 23.18
C SER A 67 -11.85 -0.47 22.18
N SER A 68 -12.25 -0.39 20.93
CA SER A 68 -11.85 -1.30 19.84
C SER A 68 -10.75 -0.70 18.94
N TYR A 69 -10.30 0.52 19.22
CA TYR A 69 -9.25 1.18 18.49
C TYR A 69 -7.90 0.51 18.71
N VAL A 70 -7.21 0.17 17.60
CA VAL A 70 -5.82 -0.28 17.63
C VAL A 70 -5.00 0.69 16.79
N GLU A 71 -4.01 1.33 17.41
CA GLU A 71 -3.09 2.22 16.70
C GLU A 71 -2.16 1.43 15.79
N ALA A 72 -2.08 1.83 14.52
CA ALA A 72 -1.10 1.27 13.60
C ALA A 72 0.30 1.73 13.99
N SER A 73 1.27 0.84 14.01
CA SER A 73 2.68 1.19 14.19
C SER A 73 3.57 0.47 13.19
N ASN A 74 4.57 1.18 12.69
CA ASN A 74 5.58 0.62 11.81
C ASN A 74 6.49 -0.36 12.54
N ALA A 75 6.99 -1.35 11.81
CA ALA A 75 8.11 -2.15 12.28
C ALA A 75 9.34 -1.26 12.50
N SER A 76 10.18 -1.64 13.44
CA SER A 76 11.42 -0.92 13.74
C SER A 76 12.56 -1.89 14.04
N CYS A 77 13.81 -1.46 13.85
CA CYS A 77 14.98 -2.24 14.13
C CYS A 77 15.83 -1.57 15.21
N ASN A 78 16.17 -2.33 16.26
CA ASN A 78 17.20 -1.91 17.17
C ASN A 78 18.58 -2.09 16.50
N TRP A 79 19.16 -1.00 16.06
CA TRP A 79 20.40 -1.01 15.28
C TRP A 79 21.63 -1.54 16.05
N GLN A 80 21.59 -1.60 17.40
CA GLN A 80 22.66 -2.15 18.24
C GLN A 80 22.60 -3.66 18.33
N THR A 81 21.40 -4.21 18.46
CA THR A 81 21.16 -5.66 18.63
C THR A 81 20.77 -6.36 17.36
N GLY A 82 20.27 -5.62 16.35
CA GLY A 82 19.66 -6.17 15.13
C GLY A 82 18.25 -6.72 15.36
N GLU A 83 17.67 -6.56 16.55
CA GLU A 83 16.34 -7.06 16.87
C GLU A 83 15.27 -6.23 16.19
N ILE A 84 14.33 -6.91 15.50
CA ILE A 84 13.21 -6.28 14.80
C ILE A 84 11.98 -6.35 15.72
N THR A 85 11.40 -5.19 16.03
CA THR A 85 10.06 -5.08 16.61
C THR A 85 9.06 -5.08 15.45
N PRO A 86 8.16 -6.09 15.38
CA PRO A 86 7.18 -6.17 14.30
C PRO A 86 6.22 -4.98 14.27
N GLU A 87 5.67 -4.75 13.11
CA GLU A 87 4.58 -3.80 12.91
C GLU A 87 3.29 -4.22 13.61
N VAL A 88 2.44 -3.24 13.88
CA VAL A 88 1.08 -3.48 14.35
C VAL A 88 0.11 -2.97 13.28
N VAL A 89 -0.75 -3.86 12.78
CA VAL A 89 -1.86 -3.46 11.92
C VAL A 89 -2.90 -2.76 12.79
N GLY A 90 -3.17 -1.51 12.48
CA GLY A 90 -4.18 -0.72 13.18
C GLY A 90 -5.60 -1.14 12.78
N GLN A 91 -6.55 -0.81 13.65
CA GLN A 91 -7.97 -1.05 13.41
C GLN A 91 -8.78 0.16 13.88
N VAL A 92 -9.65 0.65 13.01
CA VAL A 92 -10.63 1.69 13.33
C VAL A 92 -12.02 1.19 13.01
N VAL A 93 -13.00 1.62 13.81
CA VAL A 93 -14.40 1.29 13.55
C VAL A 93 -14.99 2.27 12.54
N ASP A 94 -15.61 1.76 11.50
CA ASP A 94 -16.50 2.55 10.64
C ASP A 94 -17.84 2.75 11.36
N VAL A 95 -17.93 3.85 12.11
CA VAL A 95 -19.11 4.19 12.89
C VAL A 95 -20.34 4.34 12.00
N GLN A 96 -20.20 5.01 10.84
CA GLN A 96 -21.30 5.18 9.90
C GLN A 96 -21.76 3.84 9.33
N GLY A 97 -20.83 3.02 8.85
CA GLY A 97 -21.10 1.69 8.31
C GLY A 97 -21.77 0.77 9.33
N THR A 98 -21.32 0.81 10.59
CA THR A 98 -21.92 0.02 11.69
C THR A 98 -23.35 0.48 11.98
N VAL A 99 -23.60 1.79 12.07
CA VAL A 99 -24.95 2.36 12.29
C VAL A 99 -25.89 1.98 11.14
N ASP A 100 -25.43 2.09 9.90
CA ASP A 100 -26.25 1.74 8.73
C ASP A 100 -26.54 0.22 8.68
N ALA A 101 -25.58 -0.61 9.06
CA ALA A 101 -25.77 -2.06 9.20
C ALA A 101 -26.82 -2.42 10.27
N LEU A 102 -26.77 -1.75 11.43
CA LEU A 102 -27.74 -1.95 12.52
C LEU A 102 -29.18 -1.57 12.12
N LEU A 103 -29.34 -0.44 11.43
CA LEU A 103 -30.66 0.01 10.97
C LEU A 103 -31.23 -0.88 9.86
N ALA A 104 -30.37 -1.49 9.05
CA ALA A 104 -30.76 -2.41 7.98
C ALA A 104 -30.98 -3.84 8.48
N ALA A 105 -30.44 -4.20 9.65
CA ALA A 105 -30.43 -5.56 10.18
C ALA A 105 -31.85 -6.16 10.28
N PRO A 106 -32.07 -7.42 9.93
CA PRO A 106 -33.30 -8.14 10.25
C PRO A 106 -33.51 -8.24 11.77
N ALA A 107 -34.77 -8.42 12.20
CA ALA A 107 -35.05 -8.73 13.61
C ALA A 107 -34.29 -10.00 14.08
N GLU A 108 -33.98 -10.08 15.36
CA GLU A 108 -33.31 -11.22 16.02
C GLU A 108 -31.93 -11.56 15.41
N THR A 109 -31.18 -10.55 14.92
CA THR A 109 -29.82 -10.72 14.39
C THR A 109 -28.76 -10.05 15.27
N SER A 110 -27.57 -10.64 15.29
CA SER A 110 -26.37 -10.02 15.87
C SER A 110 -25.58 -9.30 14.78
N VAL A 111 -25.20 -8.06 15.05
CA VAL A 111 -24.32 -7.26 14.20
C VAL A 111 -22.99 -7.07 14.94
N GLU A 112 -21.88 -7.24 14.24
CA GLU A 112 -20.55 -6.92 14.73
C GLU A 112 -20.15 -5.51 14.27
N LEU A 113 -19.15 -4.91 14.93
CA LEU A 113 -18.59 -3.63 14.52
C LEU A 113 -17.99 -3.75 13.11
N VAL A 114 -18.36 -2.85 12.21
CA VAL A 114 -17.71 -2.73 10.92
C VAL A 114 -16.35 -2.07 11.14
N THR A 115 -15.28 -2.78 10.84
CA THR A 115 -13.91 -2.31 11.08
C THR A 115 -13.15 -2.11 9.78
N VAL A 116 -12.25 -1.12 9.79
CA VAL A 116 -11.30 -0.83 8.71
C VAL A 116 -9.90 -1.01 9.24
N LEU A 117 -9.09 -1.80 8.53
CA LEU A 117 -7.68 -1.99 8.88
C LEU A 117 -6.85 -0.79 8.41
N VAL A 118 -5.95 -0.35 9.27
CA VAL A 118 -4.94 0.68 8.97
C VAL A 118 -3.60 -0.02 8.84
N LEU A 119 -3.12 -0.15 7.61
CA LEU A 119 -1.87 -0.85 7.34
C LEU A 119 -0.67 0.03 7.69
N PRO A 120 0.36 -0.52 8.35
CA PRO A 120 1.63 0.16 8.58
C PRO A 120 2.37 0.37 7.25
N SER A 121 3.10 1.47 7.12
CA SER A 121 3.87 1.77 5.90
C SER A 121 5.21 1.01 5.87
N ILE A 122 5.76 0.63 7.03
CA ILE A 122 6.98 -0.15 7.17
C ILE A 122 6.64 -1.43 7.91
N THR A 123 6.90 -2.57 7.27
CA THR A 123 6.69 -3.91 7.83
C THR A 123 8.03 -4.58 8.13
N SER A 124 8.01 -5.67 8.88
CA SER A 124 9.19 -6.49 9.17
C SER A 124 9.91 -6.95 7.89
N ALA A 125 9.15 -7.15 6.80
CA ALA A 125 9.69 -7.53 5.51
C ALA A 125 10.60 -6.47 4.86
N HIS A 126 10.51 -5.19 5.26
CA HIS A 126 11.41 -4.15 4.78
C HIS A 126 12.84 -4.31 5.31
N PHE A 127 13.02 -5.01 6.43
CA PHE A 127 14.33 -5.24 7.07
C PHE A 127 15.06 -6.47 6.54
N GLU A 128 14.52 -7.12 5.50
CA GLU A 128 15.13 -8.24 4.81
C GLU A 128 15.44 -7.89 3.35
N PRO A 129 16.61 -8.29 2.82
CA PRO A 129 16.91 -8.07 1.41
C PRO A 129 16.09 -9.02 0.53
N ILE A 130 15.47 -8.49 -0.51
CA ILE A 130 14.58 -9.22 -1.41
C ILE A 130 15.34 -9.62 -2.67
N TYR A 131 15.45 -10.92 -2.93
CA TYR A 131 16.08 -11.47 -4.14
C TYR A 131 15.07 -11.97 -5.16
N ARG A 132 13.84 -12.20 -4.73
CA ARG A 132 12.77 -12.79 -5.56
C ARG A 132 11.41 -12.34 -5.04
N GLY A 133 10.47 -12.14 -5.94
CA GLY A 133 9.05 -11.97 -5.63
C GLY A 133 8.33 -13.31 -5.39
N PRO A 134 7.02 -13.26 -5.15
CA PRO A 134 6.14 -14.42 -5.06
C PRO A 134 6.28 -15.36 -6.26
N THR A 135 6.10 -16.65 -6.04
CA THR A 135 6.31 -17.69 -7.07
C THR A 135 5.01 -18.36 -7.52
N SER A 136 3.87 -17.91 -7.01
CA SER A 136 2.55 -18.44 -7.31
C SER A 136 2.13 -18.25 -8.77
N GLU A 137 2.58 -17.15 -9.38
CA GLU A 137 2.23 -16.76 -10.74
C GLU A 137 3.46 -16.64 -11.64
N PRO A 138 3.32 -16.82 -12.97
CA PRO A 138 4.41 -16.65 -13.92
C PRO A 138 4.69 -15.16 -14.19
N ARG A 139 5.12 -14.44 -13.14
CA ARG A 139 5.52 -13.03 -13.21
C ARG A 139 7.01 -12.86 -12.96
N VAL A 140 7.62 -11.90 -13.65
CA VAL A 140 9.04 -11.52 -13.51
C VAL A 140 9.18 -10.01 -13.59
N ALA A 141 10.22 -9.45 -12.97
CA ALA A 141 10.53 -8.03 -13.11
C ALA A 141 11.92 -7.82 -13.71
N LEU A 142 12.01 -6.90 -14.67
CA LEU A 142 13.26 -6.48 -15.27
C LEU A 142 13.76 -5.23 -14.54
N MET A 143 14.97 -5.32 -13.99
CA MET A 143 15.64 -4.26 -13.24
C MET A 143 16.76 -3.68 -14.09
N VAL A 144 16.70 -2.39 -14.40
CA VAL A 144 17.74 -1.69 -15.18
C VAL A 144 18.46 -0.71 -14.27
N ASN A 145 19.67 -1.08 -13.81
CA ASN A 145 20.52 -0.16 -13.05
C ASN A 145 21.21 0.82 -14.00
N VAL A 146 21.18 2.13 -13.65
CA VAL A 146 21.65 3.21 -14.50
C VAL A 146 22.61 4.14 -13.74
N ASP A 147 23.84 4.18 -14.20
CA ASP A 147 24.87 5.15 -13.80
C ASP A 147 25.65 5.67 -15.01
N TRP A 148 25.37 5.11 -16.19
CA TRP A 148 25.95 5.38 -17.50
C TRP A 148 25.13 4.68 -18.60
N GLY A 149 25.47 4.88 -19.88
CA GLY A 149 24.88 4.13 -21.01
C GLY A 149 23.71 4.87 -21.68
N ASP A 150 23.67 6.18 -21.57
CA ASP A 150 22.64 7.08 -22.08
C ASP A 150 22.27 6.79 -23.55
N GLU A 151 23.29 6.44 -24.37
CA GLU A 151 23.13 6.16 -25.80
C GLU A 151 22.28 4.93 -26.11
N TYR A 152 22.11 4.01 -25.16
CA TYR A 152 21.33 2.78 -25.36
C TYR A 152 19.91 2.88 -24.79
N ILE A 153 19.66 3.80 -23.87
CA ILE A 153 18.37 3.96 -23.18
C ILE A 153 17.22 4.19 -24.16
N PRO A 154 17.31 5.12 -25.15
CA PRO A 154 16.22 5.32 -26.08
C PRO A 154 15.84 4.05 -26.86
N GLY A 155 16.86 3.28 -27.29
CA GLY A 155 16.63 2.00 -27.96
C GLY A 155 15.98 0.95 -27.06
N MET A 156 16.36 0.88 -25.78
CA MET A 156 15.72 -0.02 -24.81
C MET A 156 14.26 0.38 -24.57
N LEU A 157 13.96 1.66 -24.45
CA LEU A 157 12.59 2.17 -24.31
C LEU A 157 11.73 1.83 -25.54
N ASP A 158 12.28 1.95 -26.76
CA ASP A 158 11.59 1.53 -27.99
C ASP A 158 11.26 0.04 -27.98
N VAL A 159 12.17 -0.80 -27.49
CA VAL A 159 11.92 -2.25 -27.35
C VAL A 159 10.83 -2.50 -26.30
N PHE A 160 10.93 -1.93 -25.09
CA PHE A 160 9.91 -2.10 -24.05
C PHE A 160 8.52 -1.65 -24.53
N ARG A 161 8.44 -0.52 -25.22
CA ARG A 161 7.19 -0.01 -25.81
C ARG A 161 6.63 -0.95 -26.86
N HIS A 162 7.49 -1.52 -27.72
CA HIS A 162 7.07 -2.48 -28.76
C HIS A 162 6.42 -3.73 -28.16
N TYR A 163 6.96 -4.21 -27.03
CA TYR A 163 6.44 -5.39 -26.33
C TYR A 163 5.34 -5.07 -25.32
N GLY A 164 5.03 -3.79 -25.07
CA GLY A 164 4.06 -3.38 -24.05
C GLY A 164 4.48 -3.76 -22.64
N VAL A 165 5.77 -3.72 -22.34
CA VAL A 165 6.37 -4.16 -21.07
C VAL A 165 6.87 -2.94 -20.29
N SER A 166 6.53 -2.88 -18.99
CA SER A 166 7.15 -1.96 -18.04
C SER A 166 8.30 -2.63 -17.31
N ALA A 167 9.37 -1.88 -17.05
CA ALA A 167 10.53 -2.29 -16.27
C ALA A 167 10.72 -1.34 -15.08
N THR A 168 11.56 -1.71 -14.11
CA THR A 168 11.97 -0.83 -13.03
C THR A 168 13.40 -0.36 -13.29
N TRP A 169 13.55 0.95 -13.41
CA TRP A 169 14.83 1.59 -13.63
C TRP A 169 15.37 2.15 -12.33
N PHE A 170 16.63 1.86 -12.04
CA PHE A 170 17.32 2.28 -10.82
C PHE A 170 18.47 3.25 -11.18
N PRO A 171 18.18 4.54 -11.41
CA PRO A 171 19.20 5.53 -11.69
C PRO A 171 19.93 5.96 -10.41
N THR A 172 21.24 6.28 -10.51
CA THR A 172 21.92 7.04 -9.47
C THR A 172 21.56 8.52 -9.58
N GLY A 173 21.56 9.23 -8.44
CA GLY A 173 21.33 10.66 -8.42
C GLY A 173 22.35 11.44 -9.27
N ARG A 174 23.63 11.07 -9.24
CA ARG A 174 24.67 11.71 -10.07
C ARG A 174 24.39 11.56 -11.57
N TRP A 175 23.83 10.42 -12.01
CA TRP A 175 23.42 10.24 -13.39
C TRP A 175 22.22 11.15 -13.73
N ILE A 176 21.23 11.25 -12.85
CA ILE A 176 20.08 12.14 -13.04
C ILE A 176 20.50 13.60 -13.20
N GLN A 177 21.53 14.06 -12.46
CA GLN A 177 22.03 15.44 -12.58
C GLN A 177 22.50 15.78 -14.00
N THR A 178 23.01 14.80 -14.74
CA THR A 178 23.51 15.00 -16.12
C THR A 178 22.49 14.59 -17.19
N SER A 179 21.56 13.67 -16.86
CA SER A 179 20.66 13.02 -17.83
C SER A 179 19.18 13.13 -17.44
N ARG A 180 18.81 14.29 -16.85
CA ARG A 180 17.47 14.55 -16.27
C ARG A 180 16.34 14.28 -17.27
N ASP A 181 16.51 14.69 -18.53
CA ASP A 181 15.48 14.50 -19.55
C ASP A 181 15.25 13.01 -19.87
N LEU A 182 16.31 12.19 -19.84
CA LEU A 182 16.18 10.75 -20.00
C LEU A 182 15.45 10.13 -18.81
N ALA A 183 15.79 10.51 -17.57
CA ALA A 183 15.10 10.04 -16.37
C ALA A 183 13.58 10.37 -16.44
N ARG A 184 13.25 11.59 -16.86
CA ARG A 184 11.88 12.02 -17.07
C ARG A 184 11.19 11.22 -18.17
N THR A 185 11.87 10.95 -19.28
CA THR A 185 11.34 10.15 -20.40
C THR A 185 11.00 8.74 -19.93
N ILE A 186 11.89 8.07 -19.21
CA ILE A 186 11.66 6.74 -18.64
C ILE A 186 10.37 6.73 -17.80
N SER A 187 10.21 7.74 -16.93
CA SER A 187 9.02 7.88 -16.08
C SER A 187 7.74 8.10 -16.91
N LEU A 188 7.79 9.00 -17.92
CA LEU A 188 6.63 9.33 -18.74
C LEU A 188 6.18 8.18 -19.64
N GLU A 189 7.07 7.24 -19.95
CA GLU A 189 6.74 6.02 -20.70
C GLU A 189 6.13 4.91 -19.84
N GLY A 190 5.84 5.21 -18.55
CA GLY A 190 5.12 4.29 -17.67
C GLY A 190 6.01 3.25 -16.99
N HIS A 191 7.32 3.48 -16.97
CA HIS A 191 8.24 2.67 -16.19
C HIS A 191 8.29 3.10 -14.71
N GLU A 192 8.58 2.16 -13.83
CA GLU A 192 8.87 2.45 -12.44
C GLU A 192 10.28 3.00 -12.27
N ILE A 193 10.44 3.97 -11.39
CA ILE A 193 11.75 4.48 -10.99
C ILE A 193 12.03 4.02 -9.58
N GLY A 194 13.06 3.19 -9.40
CA GLY A 194 13.66 2.84 -8.14
C GLY A 194 14.86 3.72 -7.81
N ASN A 195 15.48 3.51 -6.66
CA ASN A 195 16.60 4.31 -6.16
C ASN A 195 17.90 3.50 -6.20
N HIS A 196 18.95 4.02 -6.84
CA HIS A 196 20.29 3.42 -6.85
C HIS A 196 21.32 4.26 -6.05
N GLY A 197 20.80 5.11 -5.13
CA GLY A 197 21.59 6.04 -4.35
C GLY A 197 21.89 7.36 -5.06
N GLY A 198 22.32 8.37 -4.29
CA GLY A 198 22.76 9.66 -4.82
C GLY A 198 24.01 9.53 -5.69
N TRP A 199 24.88 8.57 -5.36
CA TRP A 199 26.10 8.23 -6.09
C TRP A 199 26.37 6.72 -6.02
N HIS A 200 27.24 6.22 -6.89
CA HIS A 200 27.60 4.80 -6.92
C HIS A 200 28.66 4.47 -5.86
N GLY A 201 28.25 4.27 -4.61
CA GLY A 201 29.12 4.05 -3.45
C GLY A 201 28.96 2.64 -2.84
N GLU A 202 29.96 2.20 -2.07
CA GLU A 202 29.94 0.91 -1.37
C GLU A 202 29.20 1.07 -0.03
N ALA A 203 27.88 0.77 -0.04
CA ALA A 203 26.99 1.00 1.10
C ALA A 203 27.37 0.19 2.35
N SER A 204 27.97 -1.00 2.17
CA SER A 204 28.43 -1.84 3.29
C SER A 204 29.56 -1.22 4.12
N LYS A 205 30.29 -0.24 3.56
CA LYS A 205 31.41 0.46 4.20
C LYS A 205 31.01 1.80 4.81
N MET A 206 29.78 2.23 4.61
CA MET A 206 29.26 3.53 5.08
C MET A 206 28.77 3.45 6.52
N SER A 207 28.84 4.57 7.22
CA SER A 207 28.11 4.78 8.47
C SER A 207 26.60 4.88 8.20
N ARG A 208 25.75 4.74 9.24
CA ARG A 208 24.30 4.91 9.09
C ARG A 208 23.91 6.25 8.45
N SER A 209 24.57 7.33 8.89
CA SER A 209 24.29 8.68 8.36
C SER A 209 24.71 8.84 6.90
N GLU A 210 25.80 8.20 6.47
CA GLU A 210 26.23 8.19 5.07
C GLU A 210 25.31 7.35 4.21
N THR A 211 24.86 6.18 4.72
CA THR A 211 23.86 5.34 4.02
C THR A 211 22.53 6.08 3.86
N ALA A 212 22.06 6.74 4.93
CA ALA A 212 20.83 7.54 4.85
C ALA A 212 20.97 8.67 3.81
N ARG A 213 22.10 9.38 3.82
CA ARG A 213 22.39 10.44 2.84
C ARG A 213 22.45 9.89 1.42
N LEU A 214 23.09 8.73 1.20
CA LEU A 214 23.14 8.06 -0.10
C LEU A 214 21.73 7.85 -0.67
N ILE A 215 20.81 7.34 0.16
CA ILE A 215 19.44 7.03 -0.27
C ILE A 215 18.62 8.32 -0.46
N GLN A 216 18.69 9.26 0.49
CA GLN A 216 17.90 10.49 0.45
C GLN A 216 18.31 11.42 -0.71
N GLU A 217 19.60 11.60 -0.97
CA GLU A 217 20.06 12.39 -2.13
C GLU A 217 19.60 11.76 -3.46
N GLY A 218 19.55 10.42 -3.55
CA GLY A 218 18.97 9.72 -4.69
C GLY A 218 17.49 9.99 -4.83
N GLU A 219 16.72 9.88 -3.73
CA GLU A 219 15.27 10.15 -3.70
C GLU A 219 14.93 11.57 -4.14
N ASP A 220 15.62 12.57 -3.59
CA ASP A 220 15.37 13.98 -3.90
C ASP A 220 15.56 14.27 -5.38
N LEU A 221 16.64 13.76 -5.98
CA LEU A 221 16.94 13.94 -7.41
C LEU A 221 15.94 13.19 -8.31
N ILE A 222 15.53 11.98 -7.93
CA ILE A 222 14.51 11.22 -8.64
C ILE A 222 13.16 11.97 -8.60
N LEU A 223 12.74 12.39 -7.42
CA LEU A 223 11.46 13.10 -7.24
C LEU A 223 11.45 14.41 -8.02
N GLU A 224 12.55 15.17 -7.98
CA GLU A 224 12.68 16.43 -8.73
C GLU A 224 12.64 16.23 -10.25
N ALA A 225 13.26 15.16 -10.75
CA ALA A 225 13.32 14.88 -12.20
C ALA A 225 12.04 14.28 -12.75
N THR A 226 11.39 13.38 -12.02
CA THR A 226 10.34 12.48 -12.52
C THR A 226 8.97 12.72 -11.89
N GLY A 227 8.92 13.32 -10.70
CA GLY A 227 7.72 13.42 -9.87
C GLY A 227 7.32 12.11 -9.19
N GLN A 228 8.05 11.01 -9.39
CA GLN A 228 7.82 9.72 -8.71
C GLN A 228 8.66 9.65 -7.43
N ARG A 229 8.04 9.17 -6.34
CA ARG A 229 8.75 8.81 -5.12
C ARG A 229 9.08 7.33 -5.16
N PRO A 230 10.36 6.94 -5.19
CA PRO A 230 10.73 5.53 -5.22
C PRO A 230 10.46 4.84 -3.88
N THR A 231 10.09 3.55 -3.93
CA THR A 231 9.83 2.71 -2.75
C THR A 231 10.76 1.49 -2.68
N VAL A 232 11.53 1.26 -3.74
CA VAL A 232 12.50 0.17 -3.85
C VAL A 232 13.91 0.73 -4.02
N PHE A 233 14.87 0.17 -3.26
CA PHE A 233 16.27 0.55 -3.29
C PHE A 233 17.12 -0.63 -3.75
N ALA A 234 17.85 -0.47 -4.85
CA ALA A 234 18.88 -1.40 -5.29
C ALA A 234 20.25 -0.82 -4.90
N PRO A 235 20.96 -1.38 -3.92
CA PRO A 235 22.27 -0.84 -3.52
C PRO A 235 23.26 -0.92 -4.67
N PRO A 236 24.10 0.14 -4.87
CA PRO A 236 25.14 0.13 -5.90
C PRO A 236 26.03 -1.11 -5.81
N SER A 237 26.32 -1.74 -6.96
CA SER A 237 27.05 -3.02 -7.05
C SER A 237 26.41 -4.19 -6.30
N GLY A 238 25.19 -4.07 -5.77
CA GLY A 238 24.61 -5.04 -4.83
C GLY A 238 25.39 -5.09 -3.51
N ASP A 239 26.14 -4.04 -3.17
CA ASP A 239 26.93 -3.96 -1.95
C ASP A 239 26.09 -3.45 -0.79
N PHE A 240 25.88 -4.29 0.21
CA PHE A 240 25.09 -3.97 1.40
C PHE A 240 25.53 -4.80 2.61
N ASN A 241 25.11 -4.37 3.78
CA ASN A 241 25.14 -5.12 5.03
C ASN A 241 23.79 -4.94 5.76
N GLN A 242 23.61 -5.55 6.93
CA GLN A 242 22.37 -5.43 7.70
C GLN A 242 22.03 -3.97 8.05
N GLN A 243 23.04 -3.15 8.33
CA GLN A 243 22.83 -1.71 8.57
C GLN A 243 22.26 -1.00 7.34
N THR A 244 22.74 -1.34 6.13
CA THR A 244 22.25 -0.76 4.88
C THR A 244 20.75 -1.05 4.70
N VAL A 245 20.35 -2.32 4.92
CA VAL A 245 18.94 -2.75 4.82
C VAL A 245 18.09 -2.05 5.87
N SER A 246 18.58 -1.97 7.12
CA SER A 246 17.84 -1.32 8.21
C SER A 246 17.62 0.17 7.95
N VAL A 247 18.63 0.88 7.45
CA VAL A 247 18.51 2.32 7.10
C VAL A 247 17.54 2.50 5.94
N ALA A 248 17.61 1.65 4.91
CA ALA A 248 16.67 1.70 3.79
C ALA A 248 15.22 1.48 4.28
N ALA A 249 14.99 0.46 5.13
CA ALA A 249 13.69 0.17 5.73
C ALA A 249 13.14 1.34 6.54
N GLU A 250 13.96 1.95 7.41
CA GLU A 250 13.56 3.13 8.21
C GLU A 250 13.16 4.34 7.36
N LEU A 251 13.71 4.43 6.13
CA LEU A 251 13.33 5.44 5.13
C LEU A 251 12.14 5.01 4.27
N GLY A 252 11.54 3.84 4.53
CA GLY A 252 10.38 3.30 3.82
C GLY A 252 10.70 2.53 2.55
N TYR A 253 11.96 2.11 2.37
CA TYR A 253 12.38 1.34 1.20
C TYR A 253 12.42 -0.16 1.45
N LYS A 254 12.02 -0.94 0.44
CA LYS A 254 12.39 -2.34 0.33
C LYS A 254 13.74 -2.44 -0.40
N THR A 255 14.74 -3.10 0.22
CA THR A 255 16.03 -3.35 -0.43
C THR A 255 15.90 -4.54 -1.37
N VAL A 256 16.11 -4.30 -2.67
CA VAL A 256 15.96 -5.32 -3.71
C VAL A 256 17.30 -5.66 -4.36
N LEU A 257 17.48 -6.94 -4.61
CA LEU A 257 18.61 -7.53 -5.32
C LEU A 257 18.05 -8.32 -6.52
N TRP A 258 18.73 -9.35 -6.98
CA TRP A 258 18.32 -10.11 -8.16
C TRP A 258 18.55 -11.61 -8.01
N THR A 259 17.77 -12.39 -8.71
CA THR A 259 17.97 -13.84 -8.87
C THR A 259 18.72 -14.15 -10.15
N VAL A 260 18.61 -13.29 -11.16
CA VAL A 260 19.26 -13.45 -12.46
C VAL A 260 20.11 -12.23 -12.75
N ASP A 261 21.43 -12.44 -12.84
CA ASP A 261 22.38 -11.41 -13.24
C ASP A 261 22.81 -11.67 -14.70
N THR A 262 22.57 -10.71 -15.55
CA THR A 262 23.01 -10.73 -16.95
C THR A 262 24.52 -10.60 -17.08
N VAL A 263 25.19 -9.97 -16.10
CA VAL A 263 26.62 -9.59 -16.12
C VAL A 263 26.98 -8.82 -17.39
N ASP A 264 26.04 -8.05 -17.89
CA ASP A 264 26.12 -7.30 -19.14
C ASP A 264 27.08 -6.09 -19.08
N TRP A 265 27.37 -5.62 -17.86
CA TRP A 265 28.38 -4.60 -17.59
C TRP A 265 29.79 -5.01 -18.05
N GLN A 266 30.06 -6.31 -18.19
CA GLN A 266 31.30 -6.83 -18.81
C GLN A 266 31.26 -6.85 -20.34
N ARG A 267 30.12 -6.43 -20.95
CA ARG A 267 29.88 -6.37 -22.39
C ARG A 267 30.14 -7.72 -23.11
N PRO A 268 29.59 -8.85 -22.60
CA PRO A 268 29.68 -10.12 -23.31
C PRO A 268 28.88 -10.10 -24.62
N ALA A 269 29.00 -11.14 -25.45
CA ALA A 269 28.13 -11.28 -26.61
C ALA A 269 26.65 -11.36 -26.19
N PRO A 270 25.71 -10.79 -26.98
CA PRO A 270 24.27 -10.82 -26.67
C PRO A 270 23.73 -12.21 -26.38
N THR A 271 24.21 -13.24 -27.07
CA THR A 271 23.83 -14.64 -26.82
C THR A 271 24.13 -15.12 -25.41
N VAL A 272 25.24 -14.66 -24.80
CA VAL A 272 25.60 -15.01 -23.43
C VAL A 272 24.60 -14.38 -22.43
N ILE A 273 24.14 -13.18 -22.69
CA ILE A 273 23.11 -12.49 -21.89
C ILE A 273 21.79 -13.27 -21.99
N ILE A 274 21.39 -13.60 -23.22
CA ILE A 274 20.18 -14.39 -23.51
C ILE A 274 20.22 -15.72 -22.74
N ASP A 275 21.30 -16.50 -22.88
CA ASP A 275 21.45 -17.81 -22.22
C ASP A 275 21.39 -17.71 -20.69
N ARG A 276 21.96 -16.64 -20.10
CA ARG A 276 21.89 -16.40 -18.65
C ARG A 276 20.48 -16.15 -18.16
N VAL A 277 19.69 -15.38 -18.88
CA VAL A 277 18.31 -15.09 -18.52
C VAL A 277 17.44 -16.32 -18.73
N ILE A 278 17.44 -16.88 -19.95
CA ILE A 278 16.59 -18.01 -20.35
C ILE A 278 16.87 -19.24 -19.46
N GLY A 279 18.13 -19.52 -19.16
CA GLY A 279 18.52 -20.67 -18.37
C GLY A 279 18.20 -20.59 -16.88
N LYS A 280 17.88 -19.40 -16.35
CA LYS A 280 17.73 -19.18 -14.91
C LYS A 280 16.40 -18.57 -14.48
N VAL A 281 15.67 -17.94 -15.42
CA VAL A 281 14.40 -17.29 -15.11
C VAL A 281 13.37 -18.29 -14.58
N LYS A 282 12.67 -17.90 -13.50
CA LYS A 282 11.58 -18.65 -12.87
C LYS A 282 10.56 -17.64 -12.33
N ASN A 283 9.38 -18.13 -11.93
CA ASN A 283 8.36 -17.28 -11.30
C ASN A 283 8.98 -16.45 -10.17
N GLY A 284 8.63 -15.18 -10.15
CA GLY A 284 9.12 -14.20 -9.17
C GLY A 284 10.55 -13.71 -9.42
N ALA A 285 11.17 -14.05 -10.56
CA ALA A 285 12.55 -13.64 -10.83
C ALA A 285 12.68 -12.12 -10.94
N LEU A 286 13.73 -11.60 -10.31
CA LEU A 286 14.27 -10.25 -10.49
C LEU A 286 15.48 -10.37 -11.41
N VAL A 287 15.43 -9.75 -12.60
CA VAL A 287 16.46 -9.88 -13.64
C VAL A 287 17.22 -8.56 -13.76
N LEU A 288 18.46 -8.55 -13.31
CA LEU A 288 19.33 -7.39 -13.40
C LEU A 288 19.92 -7.23 -14.79
N MET A 289 19.90 -5.99 -15.30
CA MET A 289 20.59 -5.54 -16.50
C MET A 289 21.02 -4.07 -16.38
N HIS A 290 21.83 -3.64 -17.34
CA HIS A 290 22.29 -2.26 -17.49
C HIS A 290 22.12 -1.80 -18.95
N PRO A 291 22.09 -0.48 -19.21
CA PRO A 291 21.99 0.03 -20.59
C PRO A 291 23.35 -0.15 -21.32
N THR A 292 23.49 -1.31 -21.94
CA THR A 292 24.67 -1.64 -22.76
C THR A 292 24.24 -2.03 -24.16
N LYS A 293 25.16 -1.91 -25.15
CA LYS A 293 24.87 -2.37 -26.50
C LYS A 293 24.47 -3.84 -26.56
N PRO A 294 25.21 -4.79 -25.91
CA PRO A 294 24.79 -6.18 -25.91
C PRO A 294 23.43 -6.43 -25.26
N THR A 295 23.08 -5.68 -24.22
CA THR A 295 21.76 -5.78 -23.58
C THR A 295 20.66 -5.33 -24.52
N LEU A 296 20.83 -4.19 -25.19
CA LEU A 296 19.89 -3.69 -26.18
C LEU A 296 19.66 -4.71 -27.32
N GLU A 297 20.73 -5.36 -27.79
CA GLU A 297 20.65 -6.40 -28.84
C GLU A 297 20.00 -7.71 -28.33
N ALA A 298 20.19 -8.05 -27.04
CA ALA A 298 19.62 -9.26 -26.42
C ALA A 298 18.14 -9.10 -26.02
N LEU A 299 17.72 -7.88 -25.69
CA LEU A 299 16.44 -7.59 -25.06
C LEU A 299 15.22 -8.10 -25.84
N PRO A 300 15.12 -7.94 -27.17
CA PRO A 300 13.99 -8.46 -27.95
C PRO A 300 13.86 -9.99 -27.82
N VAL A 301 14.97 -10.72 -27.91
CA VAL A 301 14.97 -12.20 -27.82
C VAL A 301 14.58 -12.65 -26.41
N ILE A 302 15.02 -11.93 -25.37
CA ILE A 302 14.64 -12.21 -23.98
C ILE A 302 13.14 -12.02 -23.82
N LEU A 303 12.58 -10.90 -24.30
CA LEU A 303 11.15 -10.61 -24.17
C LEU A 303 10.29 -11.59 -24.96
N ASP A 304 10.68 -11.95 -26.19
CA ASP A 304 10.02 -13.01 -26.97
C ASP A 304 9.98 -14.33 -26.19
N HIS A 305 11.09 -14.70 -25.58
CA HIS A 305 11.18 -15.95 -24.81
C HIS A 305 10.26 -15.90 -23.57
N LEU A 306 10.31 -14.82 -22.81
CA LEU A 306 9.46 -14.64 -21.62
C LEU A 306 7.97 -14.71 -22.01
N ALA A 307 7.57 -14.03 -23.08
CA ALA A 307 6.20 -14.05 -23.57
C ALA A 307 5.78 -15.48 -24.02
N ASN A 308 6.64 -16.18 -24.76
CA ASN A 308 6.38 -17.56 -25.21
C ASN A 308 6.27 -18.55 -24.05
N MET A 309 6.97 -18.31 -22.95
CA MET A 309 6.87 -19.09 -21.70
C MET A 309 5.67 -18.72 -20.83
N GLY A 310 4.88 -17.72 -21.25
CA GLY A 310 3.72 -17.22 -20.53
C GLY A 310 4.06 -16.32 -19.33
N TYR A 311 5.28 -15.81 -19.25
CA TYR A 311 5.65 -14.83 -18.21
C TYR A 311 5.06 -13.47 -18.50
N GLN A 312 4.48 -12.87 -17.46
CA GLN A 312 4.13 -11.46 -17.44
C GLN A 312 5.30 -10.66 -16.86
N CYS A 313 5.84 -9.72 -17.65
CA CYS A 313 6.80 -8.76 -17.16
C CYS A 313 6.07 -7.62 -16.46
N VAL A 314 6.40 -7.38 -15.19
CA VAL A 314 5.80 -6.34 -14.34
C VAL A 314 6.90 -5.51 -13.69
N THR A 315 6.56 -4.39 -13.07
CA THR A 315 7.51 -3.63 -12.27
C THR A 315 7.88 -4.37 -10.98
N VAL A 316 8.97 -3.97 -10.33
CA VAL A 316 9.39 -4.59 -9.06
C VAL A 316 8.32 -4.40 -7.98
N THR A 317 7.76 -3.20 -7.86
CA THR A 317 6.70 -2.94 -6.87
C THR A 317 5.45 -3.79 -7.16
N GLU A 318 5.02 -3.92 -8.42
CA GLU A 318 3.90 -4.79 -8.79
C GLU A 318 4.18 -6.26 -8.49
N LEU A 319 5.42 -6.72 -8.75
CA LEU A 319 5.81 -8.10 -8.43
C LEU A 319 5.78 -8.39 -6.93
N LEU A 320 6.08 -7.40 -6.09
CA LEU A 320 6.16 -7.51 -4.63
C LEU A 320 4.85 -7.15 -3.91
N ALA A 321 3.79 -6.80 -4.63
CA ALA A 321 2.51 -6.36 -4.06
C ALA A 321 1.57 -7.51 -3.65
N ASP A 322 1.89 -8.77 -3.98
CA ASP A 322 1.07 -9.96 -3.70
C ASP A 322 1.39 -10.66 -2.39
#